data_1bcb8d5a68c42df8e0c162444a1c471c
#
_entry.id   1bcb8d5a68c42df8e0c162444a1c471c
#
_cell.length_a   1.000
_cell.length_b   1.000
_cell.length_c   1.000
_cell.angle_alpha   90.00
_cell.angle_beta   90.00
_cell.angle_gamma   90.00
#
_symmetry.space_group_name_H-M   'P 1'
#
loop_
_entity.id
_entity.type
_entity.pdbx_description
1 polymer ?
#
loop_
_entity_poly.entity_id
_entity_poly.type
_entity_poly.pdbx_seq_one_letter_code
_entity_poly.pdbx_strand_id
1 'polypeptide(L)'
;MSDALLIGISARIYHPVAPVPGFGGIFNKTLHYLEQSVAHWVLQPHVLALMIPPVEREGLVQAGQMSLADYAERLDGLVLQGGTDIAPESYGETPLAPDWSGDRIRDRYEIGLFEAFVAQGKPVIGICRGCQLINVALGGTLYQDIPTQLDSAIAHRDDARFESQFHEVSLVAGSRLAALYPGVASAEINSIHHQGIKVLAPDLEVEAVAVPDGVIEAVRWRGPSYLFGMQWHPEFMVQRQFHPNQLDGAPILNEFLAAARTRRGVSAPSAVRLGAVG
;
A
#
# COMPACT_ATOMS: atom_id res chain seq x y z
N MET A 1 -8.45 -26.89 -12.10
CA MET A 1 -7.90 -26.14 -10.94
C MET A 1 -8.39 -24.71 -11.07
N SER A 2 -8.80 -24.05 -10.00
CA SER A 2 -9.50 -22.77 -10.04
C SER A 2 -8.69 -21.68 -10.75
N ASP A 3 -9.34 -20.93 -11.64
CA ASP A 3 -8.81 -19.71 -12.28
C ASP A 3 -8.60 -18.53 -11.32
N ALA A 4 -8.61 -18.79 -10.00
CA ALA A 4 -8.48 -17.76 -8.99
C ALA A 4 -7.06 -17.17 -8.99
N LEU A 5 -6.97 -15.83 -8.98
CA LEU A 5 -5.72 -15.12 -8.71
C LEU A 5 -5.29 -15.34 -7.26
N LEU A 6 -4.01 -15.46 -7.04
CA LEU A 6 -3.39 -15.54 -5.72
C LEU A 6 -2.67 -14.21 -5.45
N ILE A 7 -3.29 -13.34 -4.67
CA ILE A 7 -2.72 -12.03 -4.33
C ILE A 7 -2.09 -12.09 -2.95
N GLY A 8 -0.78 -11.84 -2.91
CA GLY A 8 -0.03 -11.72 -1.67
C GLY A 8 -0.24 -10.34 -1.04
N ILE A 9 -0.37 -10.30 0.28
CA ILE A 9 -0.42 -9.07 1.06
C ILE A 9 0.70 -9.12 2.08
N SER A 10 1.54 -8.09 2.13
CA SER A 10 2.63 -8.01 3.12
C SER A 10 2.07 -8.01 4.54
N ALA A 11 2.71 -8.73 5.46
CA ALA A 11 2.31 -8.72 6.86
C ALA A 11 2.69 -7.40 7.55
N ARG A 12 1.83 -6.91 8.46
CA ARG A 12 2.26 -5.98 9.52
C ARG A 12 2.97 -6.75 10.61
N ILE A 13 3.90 -6.09 11.31
CA ILE A 13 4.64 -6.69 12.42
C ILE A 13 4.25 -5.96 13.70
N TYR A 14 3.82 -6.72 14.70
CA TYR A 14 3.65 -6.22 16.06
C TYR A 14 4.88 -6.62 16.88
N HIS A 15 5.59 -5.64 17.41
CA HIS A 15 6.71 -5.82 18.31
C HIS A 15 6.24 -5.59 19.74
N PRO A 16 6.31 -6.58 20.64
CA PRO A 16 5.91 -6.38 22.04
C PRO A 16 6.89 -5.45 22.75
N VAL A 17 6.41 -4.32 23.27
CA VAL A 17 7.23 -3.35 24.02
C VAL A 17 7.30 -3.71 25.50
N ALA A 18 6.22 -4.28 26.05
CA ALA A 18 6.13 -4.73 27.44
C ALA A 18 5.02 -5.80 27.58
N PRO A 19 5.06 -6.64 28.63
CA PRO A 19 3.96 -7.55 28.89
C PRO A 19 2.63 -6.81 29.08
N VAL A 20 1.59 -7.24 28.37
CA VAL A 20 0.24 -6.67 28.50
C VAL A 20 -0.53 -7.50 29.53
N PRO A 21 -0.83 -6.94 30.74
CA PRO A 21 -1.56 -7.66 31.77
C PRO A 21 -2.96 -8.04 31.31
N GLY A 22 -3.39 -9.27 31.61
CA GLY A 22 -4.77 -9.73 31.38
C GLY A 22 -5.07 -10.31 30.00
N PHE A 23 -4.16 -10.19 29.01
CA PHE A 23 -4.38 -10.69 27.65
C PHE A 23 -3.69 -12.03 27.34
N GLY A 24 -3.26 -12.79 28.34
CA GLY A 24 -2.52 -14.04 28.10
C GLY A 24 -1.34 -13.88 27.14
N GLY A 25 -0.38 -14.74 27.12
CA GLY A 25 0.94 -14.52 26.51
C GLY A 25 1.03 -14.19 25.00
N ILE A 26 -0.08 -14.02 24.25
CA ILE A 26 -0.01 -13.77 22.81
C ILE A 26 0.61 -12.41 22.46
N PHE A 27 0.23 -11.35 23.17
CA PHE A 27 0.77 -9.99 22.96
C PHE A 27 2.18 -9.79 23.54
N ASN A 28 2.76 -10.82 24.16
CA ASN A 28 4.15 -10.85 24.60
C ASN A 28 5.08 -11.46 23.53
N LYS A 29 4.54 -11.76 22.36
CA LYS A 29 5.29 -12.32 21.23
C LYS A 29 5.20 -11.39 20.03
N THR A 30 6.21 -11.43 19.16
CA THR A 30 6.11 -10.82 17.85
C THR A 30 4.98 -11.48 17.07
N LEU A 31 4.05 -10.67 16.53
CA LEU A 31 2.94 -11.15 15.72
C LEU A 31 3.08 -10.61 14.30
N HIS A 32 2.79 -11.47 13.35
CA HIS A 32 2.56 -11.06 11.96
C HIS A 32 1.04 -11.05 11.73
N TYR A 33 0.52 -9.95 11.22
CA TYR A 33 -0.93 -9.81 11.06
C TYR A 33 -1.31 -9.08 9.78
N LEU A 34 -2.53 -9.32 9.34
CA LEU A 34 -3.17 -8.70 8.20
C LEU A 34 -4.37 -7.90 8.69
N GLU A 35 -4.48 -6.66 8.27
CA GLU A 35 -5.65 -5.84 8.55
C GLU A 35 -6.86 -6.33 7.76
N GLN A 36 -7.99 -6.48 8.44
CA GLN A 36 -9.21 -7.03 7.85
C GLN A 36 -9.71 -6.24 6.65
N SER A 37 -9.68 -4.91 6.72
CA SER A 37 -10.14 -4.02 5.64
C SER A 37 -9.36 -4.22 4.35
N VAL A 38 -8.03 -4.33 4.41
CA VAL A 38 -7.18 -4.62 3.25
C VAL A 38 -7.52 -5.98 2.65
N ALA A 39 -7.66 -7.00 3.50
CA ALA A 39 -8.03 -8.34 3.04
C ALA A 39 -9.39 -8.33 2.31
N HIS A 40 -10.39 -7.66 2.89
CA HIS A 40 -11.73 -7.57 2.30
C HIS A 40 -11.76 -6.75 1.02
N TRP A 41 -10.94 -5.69 0.91
CA TRP A 41 -10.83 -4.90 -0.31
C TRP A 41 -10.26 -5.73 -1.47
N VAL A 42 -9.25 -6.58 -1.19
CA VAL A 42 -8.61 -7.44 -2.21
C VAL A 42 -9.49 -8.64 -2.57
N LEU A 43 -10.28 -9.16 -1.61
CA LEU A 43 -11.15 -10.32 -1.83
C LEU A 43 -12.27 -9.97 -2.83
N GLN A 44 -12.15 -10.51 -4.04
CA GLN A 44 -13.10 -10.37 -5.14
C GLN A 44 -13.46 -11.76 -5.69
N PRO A 45 -14.51 -11.92 -6.47
CA PRO A 45 -14.77 -13.16 -7.17
C PRO A 45 -13.53 -13.66 -7.92
N HIS A 46 -13.13 -14.89 -7.68
CA HIS A 46 -11.93 -15.53 -8.23
C HIS A 46 -10.59 -14.88 -7.82
N VAL A 47 -10.52 -14.24 -6.65
CA VAL A 47 -9.30 -13.71 -6.05
C VAL A 47 -9.15 -14.24 -4.63
N LEU A 48 -7.99 -14.82 -4.32
CA LEU A 48 -7.61 -15.21 -2.96
C LEU A 48 -6.57 -14.24 -2.42
N ALA A 49 -6.83 -13.69 -1.25
CA ALA A 49 -5.91 -12.84 -0.51
C ALA A 49 -5.10 -13.70 0.47
N LEU A 50 -3.77 -13.63 0.41
CA LEU A 50 -2.86 -14.46 1.20
C LEU A 50 -1.85 -13.56 1.90
N MET A 51 -1.77 -13.64 3.23
CA MET A 51 -0.72 -12.95 3.97
C MET A 51 0.64 -13.62 3.69
N ILE A 52 1.65 -12.80 3.36
CA ILE A 52 3.03 -13.24 3.26
C ILE A 52 3.73 -12.89 4.56
N PRO A 53 4.18 -13.87 5.37
CA PRO A 53 4.95 -13.57 6.57
C PRO A 53 6.40 -13.22 6.23
N PRO A 54 7.09 -12.41 7.06
CA PRO A 54 8.55 -12.34 7.02
C PRO A 54 9.20 -13.71 7.13
N VAL A 55 10.18 -13.98 6.29
CA VAL A 55 10.90 -15.27 6.29
C VAL A 55 12.08 -15.29 7.25
N GLU A 56 12.53 -14.11 7.69
CA GLU A 56 13.58 -13.98 8.69
C GLU A 56 13.02 -14.09 10.10
N ARG A 57 13.70 -14.84 10.94
CA ARG A 57 13.49 -14.85 12.38
C ARG A 57 14.76 -14.33 13.06
N GLU A 58 14.63 -13.25 13.83
CA GLU A 58 15.76 -12.65 14.56
C GLU A 58 16.96 -12.29 13.64
N GLY A 59 16.66 -11.86 12.40
CA GLY A 59 17.67 -11.52 11.40
C GLY A 59 18.32 -12.72 10.69
N LEU A 60 17.83 -13.94 10.92
CA LEU A 60 18.36 -15.16 10.33
C LEU A 60 17.31 -15.84 9.43
N VAL A 61 17.72 -16.15 8.19
CA VAL A 61 16.98 -17.07 7.30
C VAL A 61 17.55 -18.46 7.52
N GLN A 62 16.68 -19.42 7.88
CA GLN A 62 17.13 -20.81 8.03
C GLN A 62 17.38 -21.45 6.67
N ALA A 63 18.48 -22.20 6.56
CA ALA A 63 18.80 -22.92 5.34
C ALA A 63 17.67 -23.90 4.96
N GLY A 64 17.27 -23.88 3.68
CA GLY A 64 16.20 -24.74 3.14
C GLY A 64 14.77 -24.22 3.35
N GLN A 65 14.58 -23.02 3.94
CA GLN A 65 13.27 -22.37 3.99
C GLN A 65 12.90 -21.73 2.63
N MET A 66 11.58 -21.56 2.42
CA MET A 66 11.06 -20.77 1.32
C MET A 66 11.55 -19.33 1.43
N SER A 67 11.99 -18.78 0.32
CA SER A 67 12.45 -17.38 0.19
C SER A 67 11.31 -16.45 -0.23
N LEU A 68 11.54 -15.13 -0.15
CA LEU A 68 10.60 -14.15 -0.70
C LEU A 68 10.42 -14.33 -2.23
N ALA A 69 11.46 -14.77 -2.93
CA ALA A 69 11.39 -15.10 -4.36
C ALA A 69 10.45 -16.27 -4.65
N ASP A 70 10.39 -17.27 -3.77
CA ASP A 70 9.46 -18.41 -3.90
C ASP A 70 7.99 -17.97 -3.77
N TYR A 71 7.70 -16.96 -2.90
CA TYR A 71 6.38 -16.35 -2.84
C TYR A 71 6.07 -15.58 -4.13
N ALA A 72 7.01 -14.77 -4.61
CA ALA A 72 6.84 -14.03 -5.85
C ALA A 72 6.64 -14.94 -7.06
N GLU A 73 7.25 -16.12 -7.11
CA GLU A 73 7.03 -17.11 -8.17
C GLU A 73 5.59 -17.64 -8.17
N ARG A 74 5.01 -17.92 -7.01
CA ARG A 74 3.72 -18.60 -6.86
C ARG A 74 2.52 -17.67 -6.84
N LEU A 75 2.72 -16.42 -6.45
CA LEU A 75 1.66 -15.44 -6.33
C LEU A 75 1.56 -14.59 -7.59
N ASP A 76 0.39 -14.08 -7.90
CA ASP A 76 0.09 -13.34 -9.12
C ASP A 76 0.28 -11.83 -9.00
N GLY A 77 0.32 -11.30 -7.77
CA GLY A 77 0.53 -9.89 -7.48
C GLY A 77 0.76 -9.64 -6.00
N LEU A 78 1.22 -8.44 -5.66
CA LEU A 78 1.57 -8.01 -4.31
C LEU A 78 0.81 -6.75 -3.92
N VAL A 79 0.25 -6.75 -2.71
CA VAL A 79 -0.27 -5.56 -2.02
C VAL A 79 0.64 -5.27 -0.83
N LEU A 80 1.24 -4.08 -0.82
CA LEU A 80 1.97 -3.53 0.33
C LEU A 80 0.99 -2.71 1.16
N GLN A 81 0.64 -3.18 2.35
CA GLN A 81 -0.37 -2.53 3.18
C GLN A 81 0.19 -1.36 4.01
N GLY A 82 -0.69 -0.48 4.48
CA GLY A 82 -0.39 0.62 5.39
C GLY A 82 0.17 0.19 6.75
N GLY A 83 0.34 1.12 7.68
CA GLY A 83 0.76 0.86 9.08
C GLY A 83 1.84 1.79 9.59
N THR A 84 2.69 1.26 10.48
CA THR A 84 3.78 2.01 11.15
C THR A 84 4.73 2.67 10.16
N ASP A 85 5.36 3.76 10.58
CA ASP A 85 6.27 4.57 9.78
C ASP A 85 7.43 3.79 9.17
N ILE A 86 7.93 4.27 8.05
CA ILE A 86 9.21 3.84 7.49
C ILE A 86 10.34 4.49 8.26
N ALA A 87 11.33 3.69 8.65
CA ALA A 87 12.51 4.16 9.36
C ALA A 87 13.35 5.09 8.45
N PRO A 88 13.76 6.28 8.94
CA PRO A 88 14.60 7.20 8.16
C PRO A 88 15.89 6.58 7.66
N GLU A 89 16.48 5.65 8.39
CA GLU A 89 17.68 4.93 7.96
C GLU A 89 17.46 4.07 6.70
N SER A 90 16.22 3.72 6.39
CA SER A 90 15.88 2.97 5.18
C SER A 90 16.02 3.80 3.90
N TYR A 91 16.08 5.15 4.03
CA TYR A 91 16.35 6.07 2.93
C TYR A 91 17.54 7.02 3.20
N GLY A 92 18.46 6.60 4.09
CA GLY A 92 19.74 7.25 4.31
C GLY A 92 19.69 8.50 5.21
N GLU A 93 18.60 8.72 5.92
CA GLU A 93 18.45 9.80 6.90
C GLU A 93 18.52 9.27 8.34
N THR A 94 18.65 10.16 9.32
CA THR A 94 18.52 9.85 10.76
C THR A 94 17.17 10.35 11.26
N PRO A 95 16.55 9.68 12.26
CA PRO A 95 15.31 10.18 12.86
C PRO A 95 15.48 11.60 13.43
N LEU A 96 14.59 12.51 13.03
CA LEU A 96 14.56 13.88 13.57
C LEU A 96 13.95 13.95 14.97
N ALA A 97 13.12 12.96 15.31
CA ALA A 97 12.57 12.77 16.65
C ALA A 97 12.58 11.26 17.00
N PRO A 98 12.70 10.89 18.29
CA PRO A 98 12.69 9.48 18.71
C PRO A 98 11.42 8.72 18.26
N ASP A 99 10.28 9.40 18.25
CA ASP A 99 8.98 8.84 17.88
C ASP A 99 8.86 8.54 16.38
N TRP A 100 9.77 9.09 15.55
CA TRP A 100 9.80 8.90 14.10
C TRP A 100 10.84 7.87 13.65
N SER A 101 11.25 6.99 14.56
CA SER A 101 12.25 5.94 14.28
C SER A 101 11.76 4.86 13.30
N GLY A 102 10.45 4.72 13.13
CA GLY A 102 9.85 3.75 12.21
C GLY A 102 10.12 2.28 12.56
N ASP A 103 9.83 1.39 11.59
CA ASP A 103 10.04 -0.05 11.73
C ASP A 103 11.01 -0.60 10.66
N ARG A 104 12.31 -0.49 10.92
CA ARG A 104 13.35 -0.94 10.00
C ARG A 104 13.33 -2.45 9.73
N ILE A 105 12.80 -3.27 10.65
CA ILE A 105 12.68 -4.72 10.45
C ILE A 105 11.64 -4.98 9.37
N ARG A 106 10.50 -4.31 9.49
CA ARG A 106 9.44 -4.38 8.48
C ARG A 106 9.87 -3.79 7.14
N ASP A 107 10.62 -2.68 7.14
CA ASP A 107 11.14 -2.07 5.90
C ASP A 107 11.98 -3.06 5.10
N ARG A 108 12.97 -3.68 5.73
CA ARG A 108 13.85 -4.65 5.06
C ARG A 108 13.08 -5.83 4.48
N TYR A 109 12.12 -6.35 5.23
CA TYR A 109 11.25 -7.43 4.77
C TYR A 109 10.42 -7.01 3.56
N GLU A 110 9.74 -5.86 3.62
CA GLU A 110 8.87 -5.41 2.54
C GLU A 110 9.65 -4.92 1.31
N ILE A 111 10.83 -4.29 1.48
CA ILE A 111 11.73 -3.95 0.36
C ILE A 111 12.16 -5.23 -0.36
N GLY A 112 12.63 -6.25 0.35
CA GLY A 112 13.02 -7.52 -0.25
C GLY A 112 11.85 -8.23 -0.95
N LEU A 113 10.65 -8.14 -0.39
CA LEU A 113 9.44 -8.66 -1.01
C LEU A 113 9.08 -7.90 -2.29
N PHE A 114 9.11 -6.57 -2.25
CA PHE A 114 8.91 -5.69 -3.41
C PHE A 114 9.88 -6.03 -4.54
N GLU A 115 11.17 -6.09 -4.24
CA GLU A 115 12.22 -6.43 -5.21
C GLU A 115 12.00 -7.80 -5.86
N ALA A 116 11.60 -8.81 -5.06
CA ALA A 116 11.32 -10.15 -5.57
C ALA A 116 10.16 -10.17 -6.57
N PHE A 117 9.08 -9.42 -6.31
CA PHE A 117 7.93 -9.32 -7.23
C PHE A 117 8.26 -8.52 -8.48
N VAL A 118 8.95 -7.38 -8.34
CA VAL A 118 9.38 -6.55 -9.47
C VAL A 118 10.35 -7.30 -10.39
N ALA A 119 11.31 -8.02 -9.84
CA ALA A 119 12.27 -8.84 -10.61
C ALA A 119 11.57 -9.91 -11.48
N GLN A 120 10.41 -10.39 -11.05
CA GLN A 120 9.60 -11.34 -11.79
C GLN A 120 8.53 -10.69 -12.67
N GLY A 121 8.51 -9.36 -12.77
CA GLY A 121 7.52 -8.61 -13.55
C GLY A 121 6.09 -8.76 -13.02
N LYS A 122 5.92 -9.10 -11.74
CA LYS A 122 4.62 -9.22 -11.09
C LYS A 122 4.08 -7.84 -10.72
N PRO A 123 2.77 -7.61 -10.83
CA PRO A 123 2.16 -6.34 -10.43
C PRO A 123 2.24 -6.11 -8.93
N VAL A 124 2.50 -4.85 -8.55
CA VAL A 124 2.56 -4.40 -7.16
C VAL A 124 1.67 -3.17 -6.98
N ILE A 125 0.93 -3.13 -5.88
CA ILE A 125 0.18 -1.96 -5.42
C ILE A 125 0.55 -1.64 -3.96
N GLY A 126 0.77 -0.36 -3.67
CA GLY A 126 1.11 0.14 -2.33
C GLY A 126 0.04 1.07 -1.78
N ILE A 127 -0.39 0.82 -0.54
CA ILE A 127 -1.38 1.61 0.19
C ILE A 127 -0.68 2.37 1.32
N CYS A 128 -0.82 3.69 1.39
CA CYS A 128 -0.28 4.57 2.42
C CYS A 128 1.23 4.32 2.64
N ARG A 129 1.62 3.65 3.71
CA ARG A 129 3.02 3.25 3.91
C ARG A 129 3.58 2.44 2.74
N GLY A 130 2.77 1.61 2.09
CA GLY A 130 3.18 0.85 0.90
C GLY A 130 3.56 1.74 -0.29
N CYS A 131 2.89 2.88 -0.48
CA CYS A 131 3.26 3.91 -1.46
C CYS A 131 4.62 4.52 -1.12
N GLN A 132 4.83 4.87 0.14
CA GLN A 132 6.09 5.41 0.64
C GLN A 132 7.24 4.40 0.49
N LEU A 133 6.99 3.13 0.78
CA LEU A 133 7.96 2.04 0.63
C LEU A 133 8.40 1.88 -0.84
N ILE A 134 7.47 1.94 -1.77
CA ILE A 134 7.76 1.90 -3.21
C ILE A 134 8.73 3.03 -3.57
N ASN A 135 8.45 4.26 -3.10
CA ASN A 135 9.33 5.40 -3.34
C ASN A 135 10.74 5.17 -2.77
N VAL A 136 10.83 4.71 -1.52
CA VAL A 136 12.10 4.44 -0.84
C VAL A 136 12.87 3.31 -1.54
N ALA A 137 12.21 2.21 -1.87
CA ALA A 137 12.84 1.07 -2.55
C ALA A 137 13.40 1.43 -3.93
N LEU A 138 12.87 2.46 -4.58
CA LEU A 138 13.35 3.00 -5.86
C LEU A 138 14.29 4.21 -5.71
N GLY A 139 14.71 4.55 -4.49
CA GLY A 139 15.74 5.56 -4.20
C GLY A 139 15.21 6.96 -3.90
N GLY A 140 13.92 7.10 -3.61
CA GLY A 140 13.34 8.35 -3.10
C GLY A 140 13.48 8.51 -1.58
N THR A 141 13.04 9.67 -1.06
CA THR A 141 13.03 9.97 0.38
C THR A 141 11.66 10.45 0.85
N LEU A 142 11.49 10.56 2.17
CA LEU A 142 10.22 10.94 2.78
C LEU A 142 10.35 12.20 3.66
N TYR A 143 9.25 12.95 3.78
CA TYR A 143 9.03 13.76 4.97
C TYR A 143 8.82 12.81 6.14
N GLN A 144 9.60 12.96 7.20
CA GLN A 144 9.44 12.18 8.43
C GLN A 144 8.19 12.62 9.18
N ASP A 145 7.85 13.91 9.07
CA ASP A 145 6.62 14.50 9.57
C ASP A 145 6.27 15.71 8.69
N ILE A 146 5.20 15.62 7.93
CA ILE A 146 4.77 16.64 6.98
C ILE A 146 4.56 17.99 7.68
N PRO A 147 3.79 18.10 8.80
CA PRO A 147 3.56 19.37 9.44
C PRO A 147 4.82 20.07 9.94
N THR A 148 5.82 19.31 10.37
CA THR A 148 7.09 19.86 10.89
C THR A 148 8.02 20.30 9.77
N GLN A 149 7.98 19.64 8.61
CA GLN A 149 8.95 19.84 7.53
C GLN A 149 8.40 20.61 6.33
N LEU A 150 7.10 20.88 6.29
CA LEU A 150 6.43 21.62 5.22
C LEU A 150 5.48 22.66 5.81
N ASP A 151 5.90 23.94 5.83
CA ASP A 151 5.17 25.06 6.45
C ASP A 151 3.75 25.26 5.87
N SER A 152 3.53 24.89 4.61
CA SER A 152 2.25 25.02 3.90
C SER A 152 1.32 23.82 4.06
N ALA A 153 1.72 22.82 4.84
CA ALA A 153 0.97 21.56 4.94
C ALA A 153 -0.44 21.75 5.51
N ILE A 154 -1.40 21.10 4.86
CA ILE A 154 -2.72 20.86 5.47
C ILE A 154 -2.62 19.71 6.48
N ALA A 155 -3.69 19.47 7.25
CA ALA A 155 -3.75 18.30 8.13
C ALA A 155 -3.98 17.03 7.31
N HIS A 156 -2.93 16.21 7.14
CA HIS A 156 -3.02 14.86 6.53
C HIS A 156 -3.38 13.78 7.55
N ARG A 157 -3.34 14.11 8.84
CA ARG A 157 -3.72 13.22 9.94
C ARG A 157 -4.41 14.01 11.04
N ASP A 158 -5.52 13.47 11.54
CA ASP A 158 -6.21 13.95 12.72
C ASP A 158 -6.65 12.73 13.52
N ASP A 159 -6.01 12.48 14.65
CA ASP A 159 -6.28 11.29 15.47
C ASP A 159 -7.71 11.29 16.06
N ALA A 160 -8.33 12.47 16.23
CA ALA A 160 -9.73 12.58 16.68
C ALA A 160 -10.73 12.23 15.58
N ARG A 161 -10.32 12.30 14.30
CA ARG A 161 -11.15 12.03 13.12
C ARG A 161 -10.58 10.92 12.24
N PHE A 162 -9.85 10.00 12.81
CA PHE A 162 -9.02 9.00 12.14
C PHE A 162 -9.60 8.43 10.83
N GLU A 163 -10.86 7.99 10.82
CA GLU A 163 -11.51 7.46 9.61
C GLU A 163 -12.39 8.49 8.87
N SER A 164 -12.52 9.69 9.38
CA SER A 164 -13.36 10.76 8.82
C SER A 164 -12.58 12.02 8.42
N GLN A 165 -11.25 11.92 8.43
CA GLN A 165 -10.38 12.94 7.87
C GLN A 165 -10.30 12.76 6.36
N PHE A 166 -10.64 13.81 5.62
CA PHE A 166 -10.59 13.85 4.15
C PHE A 166 -9.93 15.15 3.68
N HIS A 167 -9.31 15.09 2.53
CA HIS A 167 -8.89 16.27 1.78
C HIS A 167 -9.03 16.06 0.28
N GLU A 168 -8.94 17.15 -0.47
CA GLU A 168 -9.01 17.15 -1.92
C GLU A 168 -7.66 16.77 -2.53
N VAL A 169 -7.70 15.93 -3.57
CA VAL A 169 -6.56 15.66 -4.45
C VAL A 169 -6.86 16.10 -5.87
N SER A 170 -5.84 16.60 -6.56
CA SER A 170 -5.87 16.86 -7.99
C SER A 170 -5.23 15.70 -8.74
N LEU A 171 -5.94 15.12 -9.71
CA LEU A 171 -5.41 14.10 -10.59
C LEU A 171 -4.57 14.75 -11.69
N VAL A 172 -3.37 14.22 -11.92
CA VAL A 172 -2.48 14.77 -12.96
C VAL A 172 -3.09 14.51 -14.34
N ALA A 173 -3.31 15.58 -15.08
CA ALA A 173 -3.92 15.50 -16.40
C ALA A 173 -3.10 14.62 -17.35
N GLY A 174 -3.76 13.68 -18.03
CA GLY A 174 -3.10 12.71 -18.92
C GLY A 174 -2.44 11.53 -18.21
N SER A 175 -2.47 11.48 -16.88
CA SER A 175 -1.99 10.32 -16.13
C SER A 175 -2.90 9.11 -16.33
N ARG A 176 -2.39 7.94 -16.01
CA ARG A 176 -3.17 6.71 -16.07
C ARG A 176 -4.27 6.65 -15.01
N LEU A 177 -4.00 7.24 -13.83
CA LEU A 177 -5.02 7.40 -12.78
C LEU A 177 -6.19 8.27 -13.29
N ALA A 178 -5.89 9.43 -13.91
CA ALA A 178 -6.93 10.27 -14.50
C ALA A 178 -7.74 9.55 -15.58
N ALA A 179 -7.11 8.64 -16.33
CA ALA A 179 -7.81 7.82 -17.34
C ALA A 179 -8.79 6.80 -16.74
N LEU A 180 -8.57 6.36 -15.48
CA LEU A 180 -9.51 5.49 -14.74
C LEU A 180 -10.78 6.24 -14.30
N TYR A 181 -10.74 7.58 -14.21
CA TYR A 181 -11.82 8.44 -13.75
C TYR A 181 -12.15 9.55 -14.77
N PRO A 182 -12.72 9.20 -15.93
CA PRO A 182 -13.01 10.18 -16.99
C PRO A 182 -13.88 11.34 -16.48
N GLY A 183 -13.42 12.57 -16.72
CA GLY A 183 -14.12 13.79 -16.32
C GLY A 183 -13.90 14.22 -14.87
N VAL A 184 -13.12 13.49 -14.08
CA VAL A 184 -12.75 13.85 -12.71
C VAL A 184 -11.36 14.49 -12.74
N ALA A 185 -11.29 15.80 -12.45
CA ALA A 185 -10.02 16.52 -12.32
C ALA A 185 -9.53 16.54 -10.86
N SER A 186 -10.47 16.57 -9.89
CA SER A 186 -10.18 16.49 -8.47
C SER A 186 -11.24 15.64 -7.75
N ALA A 187 -10.87 15.09 -6.59
CA ALA A 187 -11.75 14.27 -5.77
C ALA A 187 -11.34 14.33 -4.31
N GLU A 188 -12.22 13.93 -3.40
CA GLU A 188 -11.90 13.75 -1.99
C GLU A 188 -11.38 12.32 -1.72
N ILE A 189 -10.32 12.24 -0.92
CA ILE A 189 -9.75 10.99 -0.40
C ILE A 189 -9.65 11.05 1.12
N ASN A 190 -9.66 9.88 1.79
CA ASN A 190 -9.34 9.83 3.21
C ASN A 190 -7.83 10.03 3.44
N SER A 191 -7.46 10.55 4.61
CA SER A 191 -6.07 10.85 4.91
C SER A 191 -5.77 10.60 6.39
N ILE A 192 -4.83 9.69 6.66
CA ILE A 192 -4.41 9.28 8.00
C ILE A 192 -2.90 9.03 8.05
N HIS A 193 -2.11 9.93 7.45
CA HIS A 193 -0.66 9.82 7.40
C HIS A 193 0.00 11.14 7.83
N HIS A 194 1.16 11.08 8.46
CA HIS A 194 1.99 12.23 8.78
C HIS A 194 3.33 12.19 8.03
N GLN A 195 3.73 11.03 7.50
CA GLN A 195 4.82 10.91 6.54
C GLN A 195 4.30 11.04 5.11
N GLY A 196 5.16 11.46 4.17
CA GLY A 196 4.83 11.55 2.75
C GLY A 196 6.09 11.61 1.88
N ILE A 197 5.93 11.48 0.57
CA ILE A 197 7.03 11.54 -0.38
C ILE A 197 7.63 12.95 -0.41
N LYS A 198 8.95 13.07 -0.10
CA LYS A 198 9.73 14.31 -0.13
C LYS A 198 10.50 14.45 -1.45
N VAL A 199 11.30 13.43 -1.76
CA VAL A 199 11.99 13.32 -3.04
C VAL A 199 11.43 12.11 -3.78
N LEU A 200 10.84 12.37 -4.93
CA LEU A 200 10.31 11.32 -5.78
C LEU A 200 11.47 10.51 -6.38
N ALA A 201 11.36 9.19 -6.34
CA ALA A 201 12.31 8.29 -7.00
C ALA A 201 12.35 8.54 -8.51
N PRO A 202 13.54 8.45 -9.17
CA PRO A 202 13.72 8.85 -10.57
C PRO A 202 12.79 8.12 -11.56
N ASP A 203 12.46 6.86 -11.26
CA ASP A 203 11.66 6.00 -12.15
C ASP A 203 10.14 6.08 -11.87
N LEU A 204 9.73 6.91 -10.91
CA LEU A 204 8.32 7.16 -10.63
C LEU A 204 7.83 8.42 -11.35
N GLU A 205 6.54 8.46 -11.59
CA GLU A 205 5.80 9.64 -12.02
C GLU A 205 4.64 9.91 -11.05
N VAL A 206 4.33 11.19 -10.86
CA VAL A 206 3.22 11.62 -10.01
C VAL A 206 1.91 11.46 -10.76
N GLU A 207 0.91 10.87 -10.11
CA GLU A 207 -0.43 10.71 -10.66
C GLU A 207 -1.51 11.50 -9.91
N ALA A 208 -1.27 11.86 -8.63
CA ALA A 208 -2.12 12.76 -7.87
C ALA A 208 -1.31 13.55 -6.83
N VAL A 209 -1.79 14.73 -6.49
CA VAL A 209 -1.24 15.59 -5.44
C VAL A 209 -2.36 16.17 -4.57
N ALA A 210 -2.08 16.37 -3.29
CA ALA A 210 -2.98 17.03 -2.36
C ALA A 210 -3.18 18.52 -2.73
N VAL A 211 -4.36 19.05 -2.47
CA VAL A 211 -4.69 20.46 -2.66
C VAL A 211 -4.89 21.10 -1.27
N PRO A 212 -4.26 22.24 -0.95
CA PRO A 212 -3.41 23.08 -1.82
C PRO A 212 -1.89 22.87 -1.66
N ASP A 213 -1.40 21.98 -0.78
CA ASP A 213 0.02 21.91 -0.39
C ASP A 213 0.93 21.16 -1.35
N GLY A 214 0.37 20.40 -2.28
CA GLY A 214 1.12 19.69 -3.31
C GLY A 214 1.82 18.42 -2.84
N VAL A 215 1.51 17.90 -1.65
CA VAL A 215 2.00 16.60 -1.19
C VAL A 215 1.62 15.52 -2.20
N ILE A 216 2.59 14.67 -2.55
CA ILE A 216 2.37 13.59 -3.52
C ILE A 216 1.48 12.51 -2.90
N GLU A 217 0.36 12.24 -3.56
CA GLU A 217 -0.67 11.32 -3.08
C GLU A 217 -0.77 10.03 -3.90
N ALA A 218 -0.33 10.05 -5.16
CA ALA A 218 -0.24 8.84 -5.97
C ALA A 218 0.96 8.87 -6.90
N VAL A 219 1.55 7.70 -7.08
CA VAL A 219 2.71 7.50 -7.95
C VAL A 219 2.56 6.24 -8.80
N ARG A 220 3.17 6.27 -9.98
CA ARG A 220 3.26 5.13 -10.88
C ARG A 220 4.69 4.94 -11.37
N TRP A 221 5.10 3.69 -11.52
CA TRP A 221 6.40 3.35 -12.10
C TRP A 221 6.36 3.39 -13.63
N ARG A 222 7.42 3.92 -14.23
CA ARG A 222 7.62 3.96 -15.69
C ARG A 222 8.12 2.65 -16.28
N GLY A 223 8.42 1.67 -15.43
CA GLY A 223 8.96 0.38 -15.84
C GLY A 223 7.91 -0.55 -16.49
N PRO A 224 8.33 -1.76 -16.88
CA PRO A 224 7.54 -2.63 -17.74
C PRO A 224 6.38 -3.34 -17.03
N SER A 225 6.40 -3.46 -15.70
CA SER A 225 5.33 -4.10 -14.93
C SER A 225 4.45 -3.07 -14.24
N TYR A 226 3.20 -3.48 -13.94
CA TYR A 226 2.30 -2.64 -13.18
C TYR A 226 2.85 -2.38 -11.78
N LEU A 227 3.03 -1.11 -11.44
CA LEU A 227 3.36 -0.69 -10.11
C LEU A 227 2.68 0.66 -9.84
N PHE A 228 1.86 0.70 -8.81
CA PHE A 228 1.11 1.87 -8.40
C PHE A 228 1.14 2.02 -6.88
N GLY A 229 1.35 3.23 -6.41
CA GLY A 229 1.26 3.60 -5.00
C GLY A 229 0.24 4.70 -4.78
N MET A 230 -0.57 4.59 -3.74
CA MET A 230 -1.47 5.64 -3.29
C MET A 230 -1.30 5.87 -1.80
N GLN A 231 -1.36 7.13 -1.39
CA GLN A 231 -1.15 7.53 0.00
C GLN A 231 -2.41 7.36 0.85
N TRP A 232 -3.59 7.40 0.24
CA TRP A 232 -4.88 7.17 0.90
C TRP A 232 -5.21 5.68 1.07
N HIS A 233 -6.29 5.40 1.79
CA HIS A 233 -6.77 4.08 2.14
C HIS A 233 -8.09 3.74 1.44
N PRO A 234 -8.10 3.19 0.22
CA PRO A 234 -9.32 2.83 -0.48
C PRO A 234 -10.10 1.73 0.25
N GLU A 235 -9.44 0.90 1.03
CA GLU A 235 -10.04 -0.19 1.81
C GLU A 235 -10.98 0.31 2.92
N PHE A 236 -10.86 1.56 3.35
CA PHE A 236 -11.77 2.18 4.31
C PHE A 236 -12.97 2.88 3.64
N MET A 237 -12.95 3.01 2.32
CA MET A 237 -13.98 3.72 1.56
C MET A 237 -15.09 2.80 1.04
N VAL A 238 -14.93 1.47 1.10
CA VAL A 238 -15.82 0.45 0.49
C VAL A 238 -17.22 0.36 1.13
N GLN A 239 -17.42 0.78 2.38
CA GLN A 239 -18.66 0.55 3.13
C GLN A 239 -19.47 1.83 3.41
N ARG A 240 -19.07 2.98 2.89
CA ARG A 240 -19.74 4.24 3.20
C ARG A 240 -20.71 4.63 2.12
N GLN A 241 -21.81 5.26 2.56
CA GLN A 241 -22.58 6.12 1.69
C GLN A 241 -21.59 7.16 1.15
N PHE A 242 -21.14 6.95 -0.08
CA PHE A 242 -20.16 7.80 -0.73
C PHE A 242 -20.64 9.25 -0.68
N HIS A 243 -19.81 10.14 -0.17
CA HIS A 243 -19.91 11.53 -0.56
C HIS A 243 -19.75 11.60 -2.08
N PRO A 244 -20.56 12.38 -2.79
CA PRO A 244 -20.56 12.40 -4.26
C PRO A 244 -19.18 12.76 -4.89
N ASN A 245 -18.27 13.33 -4.09
CA ASN A 245 -16.93 13.74 -4.53
C ASN A 245 -15.83 12.76 -4.13
N GLN A 246 -16.14 11.67 -3.42
CA GLN A 246 -15.13 10.69 -3.01
C GLN A 246 -14.67 9.82 -4.18
N LEU A 247 -13.36 9.57 -4.24
CA LEU A 247 -12.75 8.72 -5.26
C LEU A 247 -13.08 7.24 -4.96
N ASP A 248 -13.79 6.58 -5.86
CA ASP A 248 -14.05 5.14 -5.75
C ASP A 248 -12.76 4.33 -5.95
N GLY A 249 -12.39 3.48 -4.99
CA GLY A 249 -11.20 2.63 -5.08
C GLY A 249 -11.33 1.43 -6.03
N ALA A 250 -12.53 1.10 -6.50
CA ALA A 250 -12.77 -0.08 -7.33
C ALA A 250 -12.06 -0.04 -8.70
N PRO A 251 -12.02 1.08 -9.45
CA PRO A 251 -11.26 1.15 -10.70
C PRO A 251 -9.76 0.85 -10.51
N ILE A 252 -9.15 1.31 -9.43
CA ILE A 252 -7.74 1.08 -9.11
C ILE A 252 -7.49 -0.42 -8.85
N LEU A 253 -8.31 -1.04 -8.00
CA LEU A 253 -8.21 -2.47 -7.72
C LEU A 253 -8.41 -3.31 -8.98
N ASN A 254 -9.41 -2.97 -9.81
CA ASN A 254 -9.69 -3.68 -11.05
C ASN A 254 -8.52 -3.59 -12.04
N GLU A 255 -7.86 -2.45 -12.15
CA GLU A 255 -6.66 -2.28 -12.98
C GLU A 255 -5.52 -3.17 -12.48
N PHE A 256 -5.24 -3.19 -11.18
CA PHE A 256 -4.23 -4.06 -10.56
C PHE A 256 -4.53 -5.55 -10.84
N LEU A 257 -5.76 -5.99 -10.59
CA LEU A 257 -6.17 -7.37 -10.83
C LEU A 257 -6.13 -7.74 -12.32
N ALA A 258 -6.46 -6.81 -13.21
CA ALA A 258 -6.31 -7.03 -14.66
C ALA A 258 -4.85 -7.21 -15.07
N ALA A 259 -3.93 -6.42 -14.49
CA ALA A 259 -2.50 -6.60 -14.70
C ALA A 259 -2.01 -7.98 -14.19
N ALA A 260 -2.49 -8.43 -13.04
CA ALA A 260 -2.17 -9.74 -12.49
C ALA A 260 -2.67 -10.88 -13.40
N ARG A 261 -3.89 -10.78 -13.94
CA ARG A 261 -4.42 -11.75 -14.91
C ARG A 261 -3.59 -11.78 -16.20
N THR A 262 -3.26 -10.62 -16.73
CA THR A 262 -2.45 -10.49 -17.94
C THR A 262 -1.06 -11.11 -17.74
N ARG A 263 -0.42 -10.85 -16.62
CA ARG A 263 0.91 -11.41 -16.31
C ARG A 263 0.87 -12.94 -16.15
N ARG A 264 -0.20 -13.48 -15.57
CA ARG A 264 -0.43 -14.92 -15.45
C ARG A 264 -0.77 -15.59 -16.77
N GLY A 265 -1.15 -14.84 -17.82
CA GLY A 265 -1.61 -15.37 -19.11
C GLY A 265 -3.06 -15.85 -19.10
N VAL A 266 -3.86 -15.39 -18.11
CA VAL A 266 -5.30 -15.68 -18.00
C VAL A 266 -6.11 -14.47 -18.48
N SER A 267 -7.01 -14.69 -19.42
CA SER A 267 -7.95 -13.64 -19.88
C SER A 267 -8.89 -13.22 -18.74
N ALA A 268 -9.33 -11.95 -18.74
CA ALA A 268 -10.29 -11.45 -17.77
C ALA A 268 -11.57 -12.32 -17.79
N PRO A 269 -12.15 -12.68 -16.62
CA PRO A 269 -13.42 -13.40 -16.58
C PRO A 269 -14.52 -12.56 -17.24
N SER A 270 -15.38 -13.20 -18.03
CA SER A 270 -16.59 -12.56 -18.57
C SER A 270 -17.43 -12.01 -17.43
N ALA A 271 -17.97 -10.80 -17.58
CA ALA A 271 -18.77 -10.16 -16.54
C ALA A 271 -19.89 -11.09 -16.05
N VAL A 272 -19.81 -11.50 -14.79
CA VAL A 272 -20.89 -12.23 -14.12
C VAL A 272 -22.00 -11.24 -13.87
N ARG A 273 -23.13 -11.35 -14.59
CA ARG A 273 -24.36 -10.64 -14.23
C ARG A 273 -24.83 -11.16 -12.88
N LEU A 274 -24.70 -10.36 -11.86
CA LEU A 274 -25.41 -10.59 -10.60
C LEU A 274 -26.90 -10.57 -10.92
N GLY A 275 -27.54 -11.73 -10.87
CA GLY A 275 -29.00 -11.80 -10.93
C GLY A 275 -29.58 -10.98 -9.78
N ALA A 276 -30.48 -10.08 -10.10
CA ALA A 276 -31.25 -9.38 -9.10
C ALA A 276 -31.98 -10.43 -8.23
N VAL A 277 -31.63 -10.46 -6.95
CA VAL A 277 -32.40 -11.20 -5.95
C VAL A 277 -33.70 -10.41 -5.76
N GLY A 278 -34.82 -10.98 -6.25
CA GLY A 278 -36.15 -10.48 -6.05
C GLY A 278 -36.64 -10.60 -4.60
#